data_a812f0cf11a6914629125ff7eb34b3f0
#
_entry.id   a812f0cf11a6914629125ff7eb34b3f0
#
_cell.length_a   1.000
_cell.length_b   1.000
_cell.length_c   1.000
_cell.angle_alpha   90.00
_cell.angle_beta   90.00
_cell.angle_gamma   90.00
#
_symmetry.space_group_name_H-M   'P 1'
#
loop_
_entity.id
_entity.type
_entity.pdbx_description
1 polymer ?
#
loop_
_entity_poly.entity_id
_entity_poly.type
_entity_poly.pdbx_seq_one_letter_code
_entity_poly.pdbx_strand_id
1 'polypeptide(L)'
;GVTVLIVSHSNDQIARLCNKAIWIEKGHTRLMGDAGYVARIYGGLGGRTGSKESEECVFDALKTALAKDDDELKSRYSVVEGENSGSRNNRMMLQSWKGREASSVCLVGDSTHANAVVASGFAGALGAPIVACGGNEKLSESAEHALLELHPDKIFVFRSDGPEDKVIDQLESYSWKPTVISFGEGVTATDLSQQAFDYGRDYSLWGDEAYVVDFTDNSQSLLLSPMTYAKHAPVFVLNPWQEDCSAIIASLTSANINRIALVGPGASKFQDEFDSAGLRTNLIAAGEGDTCFEVFKMVFDFMSSIGRSGSGMELMIASRDFDQWPELLTVGCCGGANHSALMMMDKTNLDSEAACLDYLASHASSVSRLLFVGGRLGLGAEEQAMLASSIA
;
A
#
# COMPACT_ATOMS: atom_id res chain seq x y z
N GLY A 1 10.41 53.83 -7.72
CA GLY A 1 10.62 52.44 -7.43
C GLY A 1 11.52 51.81 -8.47
N VAL A 2 12.30 50.80 -8.08
CA VAL A 2 13.15 50.05 -9.00
C VAL A 2 12.47 48.72 -9.26
N THR A 3 12.30 48.35 -10.55
CA THR A 3 11.86 47.01 -10.94
C THR A 3 13.07 46.12 -11.10
N VAL A 4 13.10 44.99 -10.40
CA VAL A 4 14.17 43.99 -10.48
C VAL A 4 13.64 42.78 -11.20
N LEU A 5 14.37 42.30 -12.21
CA LEU A 5 14.09 41.05 -12.92
C LEU A 5 15.10 40.00 -12.45
N ILE A 6 14.57 38.86 -11.98
CA ILE A 6 15.36 37.72 -11.53
C ILE A 6 15.07 36.55 -12.46
N VAL A 7 16.13 35.88 -12.96
CA VAL A 7 16.03 34.62 -13.66
C VAL A 7 16.69 33.55 -12.79
N SER A 8 15.95 32.55 -12.42
CA SER A 8 16.43 31.47 -11.52
C SER A 8 15.70 30.16 -11.84
N HIS A 9 16.40 29.05 -11.58
CA HIS A 9 15.82 27.71 -11.55
C HIS A 9 15.39 27.29 -10.12
N SER A 10 15.59 28.17 -9.13
CA SER A 10 15.19 27.91 -7.75
C SER A 10 13.79 28.44 -7.49
N ASN A 11 12.84 27.53 -7.35
CA ASN A 11 11.43 27.83 -7.05
C ASN A 11 11.28 28.62 -5.75
N ASP A 12 12.06 28.26 -4.72
CA ASP A 12 12.06 28.95 -3.42
C ASP A 12 12.53 30.40 -3.53
N GLN A 13 13.56 30.66 -4.32
CA GLN A 13 14.03 32.03 -4.54
C GLN A 13 12.98 32.86 -5.26
N ILE A 14 12.36 32.34 -6.31
CA ILE A 14 11.29 33.03 -7.05
C ILE A 14 10.11 33.30 -6.13
N ALA A 15 9.62 32.30 -5.40
CA ALA A 15 8.47 32.45 -4.50
C ALA A 15 8.72 33.47 -3.37
N ARG A 16 9.96 33.55 -2.84
CA ARG A 16 10.30 34.43 -1.70
C ARG A 16 10.68 35.85 -2.10
N LEU A 17 11.28 36.04 -3.26
CA LEU A 17 11.89 37.32 -3.65
C LEU A 17 11.05 38.10 -4.69
N CYS A 18 10.14 37.45 -5.39
CA CYS A 18 9.35 38.05 -6.46
C CYS A 18 7.87 38.19 -6.08
N ASN A 19 7.23 39.23 -6.57
CA ASN A 19 5.77 39.41 -6.46
C ASN A 19 5.02 38.72 -7.61
N LYS A 20 5.69 38.62 -8.77
CA LYS A 20 5.16 37.98 -9.97
C LYS A 20 6.23 37.13 -10.62
N ALA A 21 5.82 36.06 -11.27
CA ALA A 21 6.69 35.20 -12.07
C ALA A 21 6.08 34.92 -13.44
N ILE A 22 6.97 34.61 -14.37
CA ILE A 22 6.63 34.13 -15.70
C ILE A 22 7.40 32.83 -15.94
N TRP A 23 6.69 31.75 -16.20
CA TRP A 23 7.28 30.52 -16.71
C TRP A 23 7.38 30.59 -18.23
N ILE A 24 8.61 30.54 -18.73
CA ILE A 24 8.91 30.52 -20.15
C ILE A 24 9.42 29.12 -20.52
N GLU A 25 8.77 28.50 -21.48
CA GLU A 25 9.15 27.21 -22.02
C GLU A 25 9.31 27.29 -23.54
N LYS A 26 10.49 26.84 -24.02
CA LYS A 26 10.83 26.85 -25.45
C LYS A 26 10.55 28.20 -26.14
N GLY A 27 10.77 29.32 -25.39
CA GLY A 27 10.56 30.68 -25.89
C GLY A 27 9.12 31.21 -25.80
N HIS A 28 8.19 30.45 -25.27
CA HIS A 28 6.80 30.84 -25.08
C HIS A 28 6.44 30.97 -23.61
N THR A 29 5.60 31.93 -23.26
CA THR A 29 5.03 32.06 -21.92
C THR A 29 4.00 30.96 -21.70
N ARG A 30 4.27 30.04 -20.76
CA ARG A 30 3.36 28.95 -20.38
C ARG A 30 2.41 29.39 -19.25
N LEU A 31 2.95 30.12 -18.28
CA LEU A 31 2.17 30.63 -17.15
C LEU A 31 2.75 31.96 -16.66
N MET A 32 1.87 32.87 -16.24
CA MET A 32 2.25 34.14 -15.62
C MET A 32 1.27 34.48 -14.51
N GLY A 33 1.77 34.94 -13.36
CA GLY A 33 0.93 35.31 -12.24
C GLY A 33 1.69 35.61 -10.95
N ASP A 34 1.05 35.35 -9.83
CA ASP A 34 1.70 35.39 -8.51
C ASP A 34 2.94 34.49 -8.47
N ALA A 35 4.00 34.94 -7.85
CA ALA A 35 5.28 34.23 -7.90
C ALA A 35 5.21 32.87 -7.16
N GLY A 36 4.52 32.81 -6.02
CA GLY A 36 4.32 31.57 -5.27
C GLY A 36 3.48 30.55 -6.06
N TYR A 37 2.41 31.02 -6.68
CA TYR A 37 1.54 30.20 -7.53
C TYR A 37 2.28 29.59 -8.73
N VAL A 38 3.01 30.44 -9.48
CA VAL A 38 3.78 29.96 -10.66
C VAL A 38 4.89 29.00 -10.23
N ALA A 39 5.59 29.27 -9.12
CA ALA A 39 6.64 28.43 -8.60
C ALA A 39 6.14 27.04 -8.14
N ARG A 40 4.94 26.96 -7.54
CA ARG A 40 4.30 25.69 -7.16
C ARG A 40 3.96 24.83 -8.37
N ILE A 41 3.34 25.41 -9.40
CA ILE A 41 3.00 24.68 -10.63
C ILE A 41 4.27 24.22 -11.36
N TYR A 42 5.26 25.08 -11.49
CA TYR A 42 6.52 24.74 -12.12
C TYR A 42 7.25 23.60 -11.35
N GLY A 43 7.25 23.68 -10.02
CA GLY A 43 7.85 22.66 -9.16
C GLY A 43 7.14 21.31 -9.25
N GLY A 44 5.83 21.32 -9.39
CA GLY A 44 5.02 20.11 -9.55
C GLY A 44 5.22 19.38 -10.88
N LEU A 45 5.73 20.05 -11.91
CA LEU A 45 5.98 19.46 -13.23
C LEU A 45 7.46 19.22 -13.52
N GLY A 46 8.34 20.00 -12.88
CA GLY A 46 9.77 20.02 -13.19
C GLY A 46 10.50 18.72 -12.89
N GLY A 47 11.27 18.21 -13.86
CA GLY A 47 12.13 17.04 -13.70
C GLY A 47 11.42 15.67 -13.75
N ARG A 48 10.14 15.65 -14.05
CA ARG A 48 9.33 14.43 -14.20
C ARG A 48 9.32 13.94 -15.65
N THR A 49 9.14 12.63 -15.84
CA THR A 49 9.07 11.99 -17.15
C THR A 49 7.61 11.66 -17.48
N GLY A 50 7.25 11.70 -18.76
CA GLY A 50 5.91 11.35 -19.22
C GLY A 50 5.61 11.88 -20.62
N SER A 51 4.45 11.54 -21.14
CA SER A 51 3.94 12.06 -22.40
C SER A 51 3.53 13.53 -22.27
N LYS A 52 3.43 14.22 -23.40
CA LYS A 52 2.94 15.61 -23.40
C LYS A 52 1.48 15.70 -22.94
N GLU A 53 0.68 14.70 -23.25
CA GLU A 53 -0.74 14.64 -22.86
C GLU A 53 -0.86 14.52 -21.34
N SER A 54 -0.06 13.68 -20.71
CA SER A 54 -0.02 13.51 -19.25
C SER A 54 0.48 14.78 -18.56
N GLU A 55 1.49 15.45 -19.15
CA GLU A 55 1.98 16.72 -18.62
C GLU A 55 0.89 17.82 -18.62
N GLU A 56 0.09 17.90 -19.69
CA GLU A 56 -1.02 18.86 -19.74
C GLU A 56 -2.14 18.46 -18.76
N CYS A 57 -2.43 17.16 -18.60
CA CYS A 57 -3.40 16.67 -17.63
C CYS A 57 -3.01 17.09 -16.20
N VAL A 58 -1.78 16.82 -15.79
CA VAL A 58 -1.25 17.17 -14.45
C VAL A 58 -1.18 18.69 -14.28
N PHE A 59 -0.79 19.43 -15.32
CA PHE A 59 -0.77 20.90 -15.29
C PHE A 59 -2.17 21.50 -15.02
N ASP A 60 -3.19 21.01 -15.71
CA ASP A 60 -4.57 21.49 -15.51
C ASP A 60 -5.15 21.05 -14.17
N ALA A 61 -4.81 19.85 -13.69
CA ALA A 61 -5.19 19.37 -12.36
C ALA A 61 -4.57 20.22 -11.24
N LEU A 62 -3.28 20.58 -11.36
CA LEU A 62 -2.60 21.48 -10.43
C LEU A 62 -3.27 22.86 -10.40
N LYS A 63 -3.55 23.44 -11.56
CA LYS A 63 -4.23 24.73 -11.64
C LYS A 63 -5.61 24.69 -10.99
N THR A 64 -6.36 23.62 -11.24
CA THR A 64 -7.69 23.42 -10.68
C THR A 64 -7.63 23.27 -9.16
N ALA A 65 -6.72 22.46 -8.64
CA ALA A 65 -6.53 22.26 -7.22
C ALA A 65 -6.13 23.55 -6.49
N LEU A 66 -5.16 24.28 -7.04
CA LEU A 66 -4.67 25.53 -6.44
C LEU A 66 -5.67 26.71 -6.56
N ALA A 67 -6.73 26.58 -7.35
CA ALA A 67 -7.82 27.54 -7.42
C ALA A 67 -8.96 27.26 -6.43
N LYS A 68 -9.02 26.06 -5.85
CA LYS A 68 -10.02 25.69 -4.85
C LYS A 68 -9.65 26.20 -3.45
N ASP A 69 -10.65 26.28 -2.61
CA ASP A 69 -10.46 26.61 -1.19
C ASP A 69 -9.74 25.45 -0.45
N ASP A 70 -8.69 25.80 0.30
CA ASP A 70 -7.88 24.83 1.02
C ASP A 70 -8.70 24.01 2.04
N ASP A 71 -9.68 24.62 2.70
CA ASP A 71 -10.50 23.94 3.72
C ASP A 71 -11.48 22.98 3.07
N GLU A 72 -12.01 23.30 1.89
CA GLU A 72 -12.82 22.39 1.09
C GLU A 72 -12.03 21.15 0.71
N LEU A 73 -10.82 21.31 0.15
CA LEU A 73 -9.96 20.20 -0.22
C LEU A 73 -9.56 19.35 0.98
N LYS A 74 -9.15 19.97 2.09
CA LYS A 74 -8.79 19.26 3.34
C LYS A 74 -9.93 18.46 3.95
N SER A 75 -11.18 18.81 3.65
CA SER A 75 -12.34 18.01 4.07
C SER A 75 -12.42 16.66 3.35
N ARG A 76 -11.78 16.53 2.17
CA ARG A 76 -11.82 15.35 1.30
C ARG A 76 -10.75 14.32 1.57
N TYR A 77 -9.75 14.66 2.39
CA TYR A 77 -8.68 13.72 2.71
C TYR A 77 -8.19 13.81 4.15
N SER A 78 -7.43 12.82 4.55
CA SER A 78 -6.60 12.84 5.75
C SER A 78 -5.21 12.28 5.42
N VAL A 79 -4.25 12.63 6.26
CA VAL A 79 -2.88 12.12 6.17
C VAL A 79 -2.60 11.32 7.43
N VAL A 80 -2.01 10.13 7.28
CA VAL A 80 -1.59 9.33 8.44
C VAL A 80 -0.37 9.97 9.08
N GLU A 81 -0.53 10.46 10.30
CA GLU A 81 0.54 11.10 11.08
C GLU A 81 1.28 10.09 11.96
N GLY A 82 2.57 10.35 12.19
CA GLY A 82 3.42 9.57 13.08
C GLY A 82 4.90 9.88 12.87
N GLU A 83 5.72 9.63 13.88
CA GLU A 83 7.14 9.98 13.87
C GLU A 83 7.96 9.09 12.94
N ASN A 84 7.56 7.83 12.78
CA ASN A 84 8.21 6.83 11.93
C ASN A 84 7.17 5.90 11.28
N SER A 85 7.61 5.01 10.40
CA SER A 85 6.76 4.07 9.69
C SER A 85 5.94 3.17 10.63
N GLY A 86 6.56 2.61 11.67
CA GLY A 86 5.89 1.78 12.66
C GLY A 86 4.75 2.53 13.38
N SER A 87 4.99 3.78 13.81
CA SER A 87 3.98 4.59 14.48
C SER A 87 2.83 4.98 13.54
N ARG A 88 3.08 5.26 12.26
CA ARG A 88 2.04 5.54 11.27
C ARG A 88 1.19 4.30 10.96
N ASN A 89 1.83 3.15 10.71
CA ASN A 89 1.13 1.88 10.50
C ASN A 89 0.20 1.54 11.68
N ASN A 90 0.74 1.55 12.91
CA ASN A 90 -0.03 1.17 14.09
C ASN A 90 -1.16 2.18 14.40
N ARG A 91 -0.93 3.49 14.16
CA ARG A 91 -1.99 4.50 14.27
C ARG A 91 -3.11 4.27 13.25
N MET A 92 -2.78 4.04 11.98
CA MET A 92 -3.75 3.74 10.93
C MET A 92 -4.55 2.49 11.28
N MET A 93 -3.87 1.44 11.74
CA MET A 93 -4.51 0.20 12.16
C MET A 93 -5.46 0.44 13.34
N LEU A 94 -5.05 1.11 14.42
CA LEU A 94 -5.90 1.40 15.57
C LEU A 94 -7.12 2.26 15.19
N GLN A 95 -6.97 3.22 14.29
CA GLN A 95 -8.10 3.98 13.76
C GLN A 95 -9.09 3.08 13.01
N SER A 96 -8.58 2.15 12.20
CA SER A 96 -9.38 1.18 11.45
C SER A 96 -10.09 0.16 12.36
N TRP A 97 -9.51 -0.14 13.53
CA TRP A 97 -10.04 -1.09 14.51
C TRP A 97 -10.87 -0.47 15.60
N LYS A 98 -11.04 0.85 15.60
CA LYS A 98 -11.79 1.55 16.66
C LYS A 98 -13.20 0.96 16.84
N GLY A 99 -13.46 0.48 18.07
CA GLY A 99 -14.75 -0.14 18.44
C GLY A 99 -14.90 -1.60 17.96
N ARG A 100 -13.84 -2.25 17.52
CA ARG A 100 -13.80 -3.68 17.20
C ARG A 100 -12.99 -4.42 18.28
N GLU A 101 -13.41 -5.64 18.60
CA GLU A 101 -12.65 -6.54 19.44
C GLU A 101 -11.59 -7.27 18.59
N ALA A 102 -10.46 -7.62 19.20
CA ALA A 102 -9.38 -8.34 18.56
C ALA A 102 -8.88 -9.46 19.48
N SER A 103 -9.51 -10.63 19.42
CA SER A 103 -9.04 -11.81 20.18
C SER A 103 -7.70 -12.34 19.67
N SER A 104 -7.35 -12.03 18.44
CA SER A 104 -6.07 -12.38 17.79
C SER A 104 -5.46 -11.16 17.12
N VAL A 105 -4.14 -11.12 17.07
CA VAL A 105 -3.35 -10.08 16.37
C VAL A 105 -2.28 -10.78 15.53
N CYS A 106 -2.03 -10.27 14.32
CA CYS A 106 -0.85 -10.63 13.53
C CYS A 106 0.22 -9.53 13.71
N LEU A 107 1.34 -9.88 14.32
CA LEU A 107 2.50 -9.00 14.50
C LEU A 107 3.47 -9.22 13.34
N VAL A 108 3.79 -8.20 12.58
CA VAL A 108 4.67 -8.29 11.41
C VAL A 108 6.00 -7.58 11.63
N GLY A 109 7.10 -8.26 11.31
CA GLY A 109 8.42 -7.66 11.27
C GLY A 109 8.58 -6.72 10.07
N ASP A 110 9.46 -5.74 10.21
CA ASP A 110 9.74 -4.70 9.22
C ASP A 110 11.04 -4.93 8.42
N SER A 111 11.56 -6.17 8.42
CA SER A 111 12.71 -6.59 7.62
C SER A 111 12.38 -6.75 6.14
N THR A 112 11.14 -7.13 5.83
CA THR A 112 10.64 -7.33 4.46
C THR A 112 9.13 -7.13 4.38
N HIS A 113 8.66 -6.62 3.22
CA HIS A 113 7.23 -6.50 2.92
C HIS A 113 6.49 -7.85 2.89
N ALA A 114 7.21 -8.94 2.59
CA ALA A 114 6.64 -10.29 2.54
C ALA A 114 5.96 -10.70 3.84
N ASN A 115 6.49 -10.27 4.99
CA ASN A 115 5.87 -10.54 6.29
C ASN A 115 4.42 -10.04 6.35
N ALA A 116 4.19 -8.81 5.91
CA ALA A 116 2.86 -8.20 5.89
C ALA A 116 1.94 -8.81 4.81
N VAL A 117 2.51 -9.14 3.65
CA VAL A 117 1.76 -9.75 2.53
C VAL A 117 1.24 -11.13 2.93
N VAL A 118 2.09 -11.99 3.51
CA VAL A 118 1.69 -13.32 3.99
C VAL A 118 0.70 -13.20 5.15
N ALA A 119 0.96 -12.28 6.09
CA ALA A 119 0.06 -12.05 7.22
C ALA A 119 -1.34 -11.56 6.79
N SER A 120 -1.48 -10.91 5.63
CA SER A 120 -2.76 -10.29 5.23
C SER A 120 -3.89 -11.31 5.10
N GLY A 121 -3.71 -12.36 4.31
CA GLY A 121 -4.73 -13.41 4.15
C GLY A 121 -5.01 -14.15 5.46
N PHE A 122 -3.95 -14.42 6.24
CA PHE A 122 -4.05 -15.08 7.53
C PHE A 122 -4.83 -14.22 8.56
N ALA A 123 -4.50 -12.94 8.65
CA ALA A 123 -5.20 -11.99 9.52
C ALA A 123 -6.68 -11.86 9.10
N GLY A 124 -6.96 -11.83 7.78
CA GLY A 124 -8.31 -11.80 7.25
C GLY A 124 -9.13 -13.01 7.69
N ALA A 125 -8.56 -14.21 7.62
CA ALA A 125 -9.23 -15.45 8.04
C ALA A 125 -9.55 -15.48 9.55
N LEU A 126 -8.80 -14.75 10.36
CA LEU A 126 -9.04 -14.59 11.79
C LEU A 126 -9.90 -13.35 12.14
N GLY A 127 -10.16 -12.47 11.18
CA GLY A 127 -10.74 -11.14 11.46
C GLY A 127 -9.82 -10.28 12.33
N ALA A 128 -8.51 -10.48 12.24
CA ALA A 128 -7.50 -9.91 13.12
C ALA A 128 -6.85 -8.64 12.53
N PRO A 129 -6.44 -7.67 13.36
CA PRO A 129 -5.57 -6.59 12.93
C PRO A 129 -4.14 -7.06 12.70
N ILE A 130 -3.40 -6.28 11.89
CA ILE A 130 -1.96 -6.43 11.70
C ILE A 130 -1.27 -5.28 12.47
N VAL A 131 -0.33 -5.61 13.31
CA VAL A 131 0.52 -4.66 14.07
C VAL A 131 1.93 -4.69 13.49
N ALA A 132 2.48 -3.53 13.14
CA ALA A 132 3.88 -3.41 12.72
C ALA A 132 4.81 -3.42 13.95
N CYS A 133 5.73 -4.35 14.00
CA CYS A 133 6.65 -4.55 15.14
C CYS A 133 7.56 -3.32 15.38
N GLY A 134 8.08 -2.72 14.29
CA GLY A 134 8.89 -1.50 14.33
C GLY A 134 10.26 -1.65 14.97
N GLY A 135 10.84 -2.83 14.95
CA GLY A 135 12.21 -3.07 15.42
C GLY A 135 12.64 -4.54 15.35
N ASN A 136 13.95 -4.75 15.25
CA ASN A 136 14.51 -6.10 15.09
C ASN A 136 14.81 -6.80 16.42
N GLU A 137 15.04 -6.05 17.50
CA GLU A 137 15.41 -6.64 18.79
C GLU A 137 14.31 -6.54 19.87
N LYS A 138 13.39 -5.59 19.74
CA LYS A 138 12.28 -5.37 20.67
C LYS A 138 11.12 -4.71 19.97
N LEU A 139 9.95 -4.80 20.55
CA LEU A 139 8.79 -4.04 20.10
C LEU A 139 9.07 -2.52 20.15
N SER A 140 8.59 -1.81 19.15
CA SER A 140 8.54 -0.34 19.20
C SER A 140 7.49 0.10 20.24
N GLU A 141 7.62 1.32 20.74
CA GLU A 141 6.63 1.89 21.65
C GLU A 141 5.21 1.91 21.03
N SER A 142 5.11 2.14 19.72
CA SER A 142 3.83 2.12 19.02
C SER A 142 3.23 0.72 18.90
N ALA A 143 4.06 -0.32 18.73
CA ALA A 143 3.61 -1.71 18.70
C ALA A 143 3.15 -2.16 20.10
N GLU A 144 3.93 -1.84 21.12
CA GLU A 144 3.57 -2.13 22.50
C GLU A 144 2.25 -1.44 22.90
N HIS A 145 2.09 -0.15 22.57
CA HIS A 145 0.83 0.58 22.78
C HIS A 145 -0.35 -0.10 22.07
N ALA A 146 -0.17 -0.49 20.81
CA ALA A 146 -1.23 -1.16 20.05
C ALA A 146 -1.64 -2.51 20.69
N LEU A 147 -0.67 -3.32 21.11
CA LEU A 147 -0.96 -4.60 21.79
C LEU A 147 -1.63 -4.41 23.15
N LEU A 148 -1.24 -3.38 23.91
CA LEU A 148 -1.88 -3.03 25.18
C LEU A 148 -3.32 -2.54 24.98
N GLU A 149 -3.60 -1.81 23.91
CA GLU A 149 -4.97 -1.35 23.60
C GLU A 149 -5.86 -2.48 23.10
N LEU A 150 -5.33 -3.35 22.23
CA LEU A 150 -6.08 -4.46 21.66
C LEU A 150 -6.25 -5.65 22.63
N HIS A 151 -5.30 -5.86 23.54
CA HIS A 151 -5.29 -6.91 24.56
C HIS A 151 -5.65 -8.31 24.01
N PRO A 152 -4.93 -8.82 22.98
CA PRO A 152 -5.32 -10.04 22.30
C PRO A 152 -5.03 -11.29 23.15
N ASP A 153 -5.85 -12.33 23.01
CA ASP A 153 -5.61 -13.67 23.59
C ASP A 153 -4.49 -14.42 22.86
N LYS A 154 -4.34 -14.15 21.53
CA LYS A 154 -3.33 -14.81 20.68
C LYS A 154 -2.59 -13.77 19.85
N ILE A 155 -1.27 -13.97 19.74
CA ILE A 155 -0.39 -13.16 18.90
C ILE A 155 0.33 -14.09 17.92
N PHE A 156 0.07 -13.88 16.63
CA PHE A 156 0.75 -14.58 15.54
C PHE A 156 1.88 -13.70 15.02
N VAL A 157 3.13 -14.16 15.11
CA VAL A 157 4.31 -13.37 14.75
C VAL A 157 4.80 -13.80 13.37
N PHE A 158 4.86 -12.86 12.43
CA PHE A 158 5.33 -13.07 11.06
C PHE A 158 6.65 -12.32 10.87
N ARG A 159 7.74 -13.05 10.97
CA ARG A 159 9.09 -12.49 10.86
C ARG A 159 10.02 -13.46 10.15
N SER A 160 10.37 -13.19 8.90
CA SER A 160 11.52 -13.78 8.24
C SER A 160 12.75 -12.89 8.48
N ASP A 161 13.91 -13.48 8.59
CA ASP A 161 15.21 -12.80 8.66
C ASP A 161 15.44 -11.89 9.90
N GLY A 162 15.33 -12.38 11.14
CA GLY A 162 15.65 -11.54 12.30
C GLY A 162 15.93 -12.29 13.61
N PRO A 163 16.62 -11.66 14.58
CA PRO A 163 16.78 -12.18 15.92
C PRO A 163 15.47 -12.00 16.72
N GLU A 164 14.76 -13.08 16.92
CA GLU A 164 13.35 -13.08 17.32
C GLU A 164 13.13 -13.30 18.80
N ASP A 165 14.06 -13.95 19.46
CA ASP A 165 13.94 -14.39 20.85
C ASP A 165 13.50 -13.28 21.81
N LYS A 166 14.08 -12.08 21.67
CA LYS A 166 13.77 -10.97 22.57
C LYS A 166 12.34 -10.40 22.40
N VAL A 167 11.79 -10.44 21.18
CA VAL A 167 10.39 -10.00 20.94
C VAL A 167 9.44 -11.04 21.52
N ILE A 168 9.70 -12.32 21.32
CA ILE A 168 8.89 -13.41 21.89
C ILE A 168 8.92 -13.34 23.41
N ASP A 169 10.10 -13.25 24.02
CA ASP A 169 10.25 -13.11 25.48
C ASP A 169 9.46 -11.91 26.02
N GLN A 170 9.47 -10.77 25.30
CA GLN A 170 8.72 -9.58 25.68
C GLN A 170 7.21 -9.85 25.62
N LEU A 171 6.71 -10.49 24.56
CA LEU A 171 5.28 -10.84 24.43
C LEU A 171 4.83 -11.81 25.51
N GLU A 172 5.62 -12.83 25.83
CA GLU A 172 5.33 -13.81 26.88
C GLU A 172 5.39 -13.22 28.29
N SER A 173 6.08 -12.08 28.45
CA SER A 173 6.16 -11.36 29.74
C SER A 173 4.89 -10.57 30.10
N TYR A 174 3.99 -10.36 29.17
CA TYR A 174 2.74 -9.62 29.43
C TYR A 174 1.90 -10.28 30.54
N SER A 175 1.27 -9.46 31.38
CA SER A 175 0.52 -9.93 32.55
C SER A 175 -0.70 -10.80 32.18
N TRP A 176 -1.30 -10.58 31.01
CA TRP A 176 -2.46 -11.36 30.53
C TRP A 176 -2.07 -12.65 29.79
N LYS A 177 -0.75 -12.92 29.66
CA LYS A 177 -0.23 -14.18 29.12
C LYS A 177 -0.85 -14.59 27.77
N PRO A 178 -0.69 -13.78 26.70
CA PRO A 178 -1.19 -14.17 25.39
C PRO A 178 -0.50 -15.47 24.91
N THR A 179 -1.21 -16.25 24.11
CA THR A 179 -0.59 -17.36 23.40
C THR A 179 0.19 -16.80 22.20
N VAL A 180 1.50 -17.00 22.17
CA VAL A 180 2.36 -16.54 21.08
C VAL A 180 2.68 -17.69 20.14
N ILE A 181 2.49 -17.47 18.84
CA ILE A 181 2.77 -18.44 17.76
C ILE A 181 3.64 -17.73 16.73
N SER A 182 4.85 -18.20 16.49
CA SER A 182 5.81 -17.58 15.56
C SER A 182 5.91 -18.35 14.26
N PHE A 183 5.95 -17.60 13.16
CA PHE A 183 6.23 -18.08 11.80
C PHE A 183 7.46 -17.35 11.23
N GLY A 184 8.29 -18.05 10.50
CA GLY A 184 9.38 -17.45 9.73
C GLY A 184 10.70 -17.31 10.47
N GLU A 185 10.83 -17.89 11.67
CA GLU A 185 12.06 -17.84 12.46
C GLU A 185 13.23 -18.50 11.73
N GLY A 186 14.25 -17.70 11.39
CA GLY A 186 15.47 -18.16 10.75
C GLY A 186 15.28 -18.71 9.32
N VAL A 187 14.15 -18.41 8.66
CA VAL A 187 13.82 -18.93 7.34
C VAL A 187 13.50 -17.84 6.34
N THR A 188 13.38 -18.20 5.07
CA THR A 188 13.06 -17.29 3.98
C THR A 188 11.58 -16.87 3.99
N ALA A 189 11.23 -15.81 3.21
CA ALA A 189 9.84 -15.42 3.02
C ALA A 189 8.98 -16.52 2.36
N THR A 190 9.59 -17.38 1.53
CA THR A 190 8.93 -18.54 0.94
C THR A 190 8.54 -19.55 2.01
N ASP A 191 9.49 -19.89 2.92
CA ASP A 191 9.23 -20.81 4.01
C ASP A 191 8.20 -20.25 5.01
N LEU A 192 8.28 -18.93 5.30
CA LEU A 192 7.27 -18.23 6.10
C LEU A 192 5.87 -18.44 5.53
N SER A 193 5.70 -18.26 4.21
CA SER A 193 4.41 -18.44 3.56
C SER A 193 3.90 -19.90 3.67
N GLN A 194 4.79 -20.87 3.55
CA GLN A 194 4.46 -22.29 3.72
C GLN A 194 4.05 -22.60 5.16
N GLN A 195 4.78 -22.11 6.16
CA GLN A 195 4.44 -22.33 7.59
C GLN A 195 3.08 -21.74 7.94
N ALA A 196 2.80 -20.51 7.49
CA ALA A 196 1.50 -19.87 7.69
C ALA A 196 0.37 -20.62 6.99
N PHE A 197 0.63 -21.10 5.76
CA PHE A 197 -0.32 -21.92 5.02
C PHE A 197 -0.67 -23.22 5.76
N ASP A 198 0.35 -23.95 6.20
CA ASP A 198 0.15 -25.25 6.89
C ASP A 198 -0.65 -25.09 8.18
N TYR A 199 -0.35 -24.07 8.98
CA TYR A 199 -1.15 -23.74 10.15
C TYR A 199 -2.60 -23.44 9.77
N GLY A 200 -2.82 -22.56 8.80
CA GLY A 200 -4.17 -22.18 8.37
C GLY A 200 -4.96 -23.36 7.78
N ARG A 201 -4.30 -24.27 7.07
CA ARG A 201 -4.92 -25.54 6.60
C ARG A 201 -5.36 -26.42 7.78
N ASP A 202 -4.51 -26.59 8.79
CA ASP A 202 -4.80 -27.45 9.94
C ASP A 202 -5.99 -26.92 10.78
N TYR A 203 -6.22 -25.61 10.74
CA TYR A 203 -7.34 -24.97 11.41
C TYR A 203 -8.51 -24.58 10.48
N SER A 204 -8.46 -24.99 9.20
CA SER A 204 -9.49 -24.72 8.19
C SER A 204 -9.81 -23.21 8.02
N LEU A 205 -8.77 -22.40 8.03
CA LEU A 205 -8.88 -20.93 7.96
C LEU A 205 -9.07 -20.40 6.52
N TRP A 206 -8.58 -21.13 5.52
CA TRP A 206 -8.45 -20.62 4.15
C TRP A 206 -9.76 -20.63 3.37
N GLY A 207 -9.92 -19.59 2.54
CA GLY A 207 -10.91 -19.55 1.46
C GLY A 207 -10.56 -20.52 0.33
N ASP A 208 -11.25 -20.39 -0.80
CA ASP A 208 -11.17 -21.31 -1.94
C ASP A 208 -10.20 -20.85 -3.05
N GLU A 209 -9.43 -19.78 -2.81
CA GLU A 209 -8.48 -19.18 -3.74
C GLU A 209 -7.15 -18.90 -3.03
N ALA A 210 -6.04 -19.09 -3.73
CA ALA A 210 -4.70 -18.77 -3.24
C ALA A 210 -3.98 -17.81 -4.20
N TYR A 211 -3.04 -17.05 -3.67
CA TYR A 211 -2.19 -16.13 -4.43
C TYR A 211 -0.73 -16.59 -4.37
N VAL A 212 -0.09 -16.62 -5.51
CA VAL A 212 1.35 -16.86 -5.65
C VAL A 212 1.95 -15.59 -6.20
N VAL A 213 2.78 -14.92 -5.42
CA VAL A 213 3.30 -13.59 -5.74
C VAL A 213 4.80 -13.61 -5.97
N ASP A 214 5.25 -12.78 -6.91
CA ASP A 214 6.66 -12.53 -7.14
C ASP A 214 7.23 -11.63 -6.03
N PHE A 215 8.36 -12.03 -5.45
CA PHE A 215 9.04 -11.24 -4.42
C PHE A 215 9.72 -9.98 -4.97
N THR A 216 9.98 -9.92 -6.27
CA THR A 216 10.78 -8.85 -6.88
C THR A 216 10.07 -7.50 -6.96
N ASP A 217 8.72 -7.49 -6.99
CA ASP A 217 7.92 -6.26 -6.97
C ASP A 217 7.06 -6.19 -5.68
N ASN A 218 7.52 -5.39 -4.74
CA ASN A 218 6.81 -5.18 -3.48
C ASN A 218 5.47 -4.42 -3.66
N SER A 219 5.35 -3.61 -4.72
CA SER A 219 4.16 -2.80 -4.94
C SER A 219 2.95 -3.66 -5.31
N GLN A 220 3.11 -4.61 -6.24
CA GLN A 220 2.02 -5.49 -6.66
C GLN A 220 1.46 -6.31 -5.49
N SER A 221 2.35 -6.91 -4.69
CA SER A 221 1.96 -7.74 -3.55
C SER A 221 1.28 -6.94 -2.43
N LEU A 222 1.75 -5.72 -2.15
CA LEU A 222 1.13 -4.82 -1.17
C LEU A 222 -0.23 -4.30 -1.67
N LEU A 223 -0.38 -3.99 -2.96
CA LEU A 223 -1.66 -3.62 -3.56
C LEU A 223 -2.72 -4.72 -3.43
N LEU A 224 -2.31 -5.99 -3.47
CA LEU A 224 -3.19 -7.15 -3.29
C LEU A 224 -3.62 -7.38 -1.84
N SER A 225 -2.84 -6.94 -0.87
CA SER A 225 -3.04 -7.27 0.55
C SER A 225 -4.45 -7.01 1.08
N PRO A 226 -5.16 -5.92 0.74
CA PRO A 226 -6.55 -5.75 1.14
C PRO A 226 -7.49 -6.85 0.61
N MET A 227 -7.29 -7.26 -0.64
CA MET A 227 -8.12 -8.29 -1.27
C MET A 227 -7.83 -9.68 -0.69
N THR A 228 -6.56 -10.04 -0.46
CA THR A 228 -6.22 -11.33 0.16
C THR A 228 -6.74 -11.41 1.58
N TYR A 229 -6.73 -10.31 2.33
CA TYR A 229 -7.39 -10.20 3.63
C TYR A 229 -8.90 -10.50 3.52
N ALA A 230 -9.60 -9.78 2.66
CA ALA A 230 -11.07 -9.91 2.52
C ALA A 230 -11.51 -11.28 2.00
N LYS A 231 -10.68 -11.96 1.22
CA LYS A 231 -10.93 -13.31 0.69
C LYS A 231 -10.47 -14.44 1.61
N HIS A 232 -9.79 -14.14 2.72
CA HIS A 232 -9.15 -15.14 3.58
C HIS A 232 -8.20 -16.06 2.78
N ALA A 233 -7.46 -15.48 1.85
CA ALA A 233 -6.70 -16.22 0.87
C ALA A 233 -5.24 -16.37 1.29
N PRO A 234 -4.68 -17.60 1.29
CA PRO A 234 -3.26 -17.77 1.54
C PRO A 234 -2.42 -17.14 0.44
N VAL A 235 -1.29 -16.58 0.83
CA VAL A 235 -0.32 -15.97 -0.09
C VAL A 235 1.00 -16.71 0.00
N PHE A 236 1.46 -17.24 -1.12
CA PHE A 236 2.79 -17.81 -1.29
C PHE A 236 3.71 -16.81 -1.96
N VAL A 237 4.86 -16.57 -1.36
CA VAL A 237 5.86 -15.65 -1.87
C VAL A 237 6.98 -16.45 -2.53
N LEU A 238 7.19 -16.24 -3.83
CA LEU A 238 8.27 -16.88 -4.58
C LEU A 238 9.58 -16.13 -4.38
N ASN A 239 10.66 -16.86 -4.15
CA ASN A 239 11.98 -16.23 -4.20
C ASN A 239 12.42 -16.00 -5.67
N PRO A 240 13.35 -15.06 -5.93
CA PRO A 240 13.78 -14.73 -7.30
C PRO A 240 14.41 -15.90 -8.07
N TRP A 241 14.90 -16.91 -7.36
CA TRP A 241 15.58 -18.09 -7.93
C TRP A 241 14.72 -19.36 -7.84
N GLN A 242 13.40 -19.21 -7.65
CA GLN A 242 12.48 -20.35 -7.62
C GLN A 242 12.58 -21.14 -8.93
N GLU A 243 12.90 -22.43 -8.84
CA GLU A 243 13.05 -23.32 -10.00
C GLU A 243 11.79 -24.10 -10.31
N ASP A 244 11.00 -24.46 -9.30
CA ASP A 244 9.71 -25.16 -9.43
C ASP A 244 8.73 -24.76 -8.33
N CYS A 245 7.46 -25.08 -8.50
CA CYS A 245 6.39 -24.84 -7.55
C CYS A 245 5.78 -26.13 -6.97
N SER A 246 6.46 -27.27 -7.08
CA SER A 246 5.94 -28.58 -6.69
C SER A 246 5.46 -28.65 -5.24
N ALA A 247 6.18 -28.02 -4.31
CA ALA A 247 5.81 -27.98 -2.88
C ALA A 247 4.50 -27.16 -2.67
N ILE A 248 4.40 -26.01 -3.32
CA ILE A 248 3.20 -25.16 -3.26
C ILE A 248 1.99 -25.89 -3.87
N ILE A 249 2.18 -26.52 -5.04
CA ILE A 249 1.14 -27.31 -5.71
C ILE A 249 0.66 -28.46 -4.82
N ALA A 250 1.57 -29.20 -4.19
CA ALA A 250 1.22 -30.29 -3.26
C ALA A 250 0.41 -29.76 -2.07
N SER A 251 0.81 -28.64 -1.50
CA SER A 251 0.13 -27.98 -0.39
C SER A 251 -1.30 -27.55 -0.76
N LEU A 252 -1.48 -26.87 -1.88
CA LEU A 252 -2.76 -26.39 -2.38
C LEU A 252 -3.70 -27.57 -2.73
N THR A 253 -3.17 -28.60 -3.38
CA THR A 253 -3.91 -29.82 -3.71
C THR A 253 -4.40 -30.52 -2.46
N SER A 254 -3.55 -30.64 -1.42
CA SER A 254 -3.92 -31.28 -0.15
C SER A 254 -5.02 -30.53 0.60
N ALA A 255 -5.11 -29.22 0.42
CA ALA A 255 -6.13 -28.35 1.01
C ALA A 255 -7.40 -28.18 0.14
N ASN A 256 -7.47 -28.83 -1.04
CA ASN A 256 -8.53 -28.66 -2.03
C ASN A 256 -8.71 -27.21 -2.53
N ILE A 257 -7.67 -26.39 -2.49
CA ILE A 257 -7.67 -25.06 -3.07
C ILE A 257 -7.25 -25.19 -4.54
N ASN A 258 -8.16 -24.91 -5.45
CA ASN A 258 -7.94 -25.15 -6.88
C ASN A 258 -8.00 -23.88 -7.76
N ARG A 259 -8.24 -22.71 -7.17
CA ARG A 259 -8.20 -21.41 -7.87
C ARG A 259 -6.95 -20.67 -7.42
N ILE A 260 -6.07 -20.42 -8.37
CA ILE A 260 -4.73 -19.87 -8.09
C ILE A 260 -4.55 -18.59 -8.91
N ALA A 261 -4.26 -17.48 -8.24
CA ALA A 261 -3.83 -16.26 -8.89
C ALA A 261 -2.29 -16.21 -8.89
N LEU A 262 -1.70 -16.20 -10.08
CA LEU A 262 -0.27 -16.02 -10.30
C LEU A 262 -0.02 -14.54 -10.57
N VAL A 263 0.72 -13.86 -9.69
CA VAL A 263 0.86 -12.41 -9.70
C VAL A 263 2.29 -12.01 -9.99
N GLY A 264 2.45 -11.21 -11.03
CA GLY A 264 3.75 -10.79 -11.52
C GLY A 264 4.40 -11.76 -12.51
N PRO A 265 5.39 -11.30 -13.28
CA PRO A 265 6.06 -12.11 -14.30
C PRO A 265 6.78 -13.33 -13.73
N GLY A 266 7.37 -13.20 -12.52
CA GLY A 266 8.09 -14.28 -11.85
C GLY A 266 7.18 -15.44 -11.40
N ALA A 267 5.92 -15.15 -11.02
CA ALA A 267 4.94 -16.17 -10.70
C ALA A 267 4.30 -16.76 -11.97
N SER A 268 4.03 -15.92 -12.95
CA SER A 268 3.34 -16.31 -14.20
C SER A 268 4.10 -17.36 -15.03
N LYS A 269 5.43 -17.40 -14.92
CA LYS A 269 6.26 -18.41 -15.61
C LYS A 269 5.96 -19.86 -15.19
N PHE A 270 5.32 -20.08 -14.04
CA PHE A 270 4.96 -21.39 -13.54
C PHE A 270 3.54 -21.83 -13.91
N GLN A 271 2.83 -21.09 -14.75
CA GLN A 271 1.45 -21.40 -15.12
C GLN A 271 1.26 -22.85 -15.58
N ASP A 272 2.13 -23.33 -16.48
CA ASP A 272 2.03 -24.69 -17.03
C ASP A 272 2.19 -25.78 -15.94
N GLU A 273 2.97 -25.53 -14.88
CA GLU A 273 3.12 -26.47 -13.77
C GLU A 273 1.81 -26.59 -12.97
N PHE A 274 1.19 -25.45 -12.63
CA PHE A 274 -0.08 -25.42 -11.92
C PHE A 274 -1.22 -26.02 -12.74
N ASP A 275 -1.33 -25.66 -14.03
CA ASP A 275 -2.36 -26.18 -14.92
C ASP A 275 -2.19 -27.69 -15.16
N SER A 276 -0.96 -28.20 -15.30
CA SER A 276 -0.66 -29.64 -15.41
C SER A 276 -1.04 -30.44 -14.15
N ALA A 277 -1.05 -29.79 -12.99
CA ALA A 277 -1.52 -30.35 -11.73
C ALA A 277 -3.06 -30.29 -11.55
N GLY A 278 -3.78 -29.74 -12.53
CA GLY A 278 -5.24 -29.60 -12.49
C GLY A 278 -5.75 -28.40 -11.69
N LEU A 279 -4.87 -27.47 -11.36
CA LEU A 279 -5.22 -26.21 -10.70
C LEU A 279 -5.63 -25.17 -11.74
N ARG A 280 -6.59 -24.32 -11.42
CA ARG A 280 -7.11 -23.30 -12.31
C ARG A 280 -6.34 -21.99 -12.08
N THR A 281 -5.48 -21.64 -13.01
CA THR A 281 -4.69 -20.43 -12.88
C THR A 281 -5.39 -19.20 -13.45
N ASN A 282 -5.15 -18.06 -12.82
CA ASN A 282 -5.48 -16.73 -13.31
C ASN A 282 -4.19 -15.87 -13.26
N LEU A 283 -3.78 -15.32 -14.39
CA LEU A 283 -2.62 -14.46 -14.46
C LEU A 283 -2.99 -13.02 -14.15
N ILE A 284 -2.28 -12.43 -13.19
CA ILE A 284 -2.44 -11.04 -12.77
C ILE A 284 -1.10 -10.33 -12.96
N ALA A 285 -1.10 -9.20 -13.64
CA ALA A 285 0.11 -8.40 -13.85
C ALA A 285 1.27 -9.20 -14.47
N ALA A 286 0.96 -10.11 -15.39
CA ALA A 286 1.94 -11.00 -16.03
C ALA A 286 2.73 -10.33 -17.17
N GLY A 287 2.29 -9.16 -17.65
CA GLY A 287 2.91 -8.41 -18.74
C GLY A 287 4.20 -7.71 -18.34
N GLU A 288 4.92 -7.22 -19.35
CA GLU A 288 6.05 -6.33 -19.17
C GLU A 288 5.56 -4.88 -18.93
N GLY A 289 6.27 -4.11 -18.12
CA GLY A 289 5.97 -2.71 -17.86
C GLY A 289 5.28 -2.46 -16.52
N ASP A 290 4.59 -1.33 -16.41
CA ASP A 290 3.90 -0.92 -15.18
C ASP A 290 2.52 -1.59 -15.06
N THR A 291 2.48 -2.69 -14.34
CA THR A 291 1.26 -3.46 -14.08
C THR A 291 0.62 -3.16 -12.72
N CYS A 292 1.22 -2.31 -11.90
CA CYS A 292 0.69 -1.95 -10.58
C CYS A 292 -0.70 -1.32 -10.67
N PHE A 293 -0.92 -0.48 -11.68
CA PHE A 293 -2.21 0.14 -11.88
C PHE A 293 -3.32 -0.87 -12.28
N GLU A 294 -2.96 -1.96 -12.98
CA GLU A 294 -3.89 -3.06 -13.27
C GLU A 294 -4.28 -3.82 -12.00
N VAL A 295 -3.30 -4.13 -11.15
CA VAL A 295 -3.56 -4.74 -9.83
C VAL A 295 -4.46 -3.84 -8.99
N PHE A 296 -4.16 -2.54 -8.93
CA PHE A 296 -4.99 -1.57 -8.22
C PHE A 296 -6.45 -1.59 -8.70
N LYS A 297 -6.69 -1.48 -10.01
CA LYS A 297 -8.06 -1.50 -10.57
C LYS A 297 -8.82 -2.75 -10.17
N MET A 298 -8.19 -3.92 -10.29
CA MET A 298 -8.80 -5.19 -9.92
C MET A 298 -9.19 -5.22 -8.44
N VAL A 299 -8.30 -4.75 -7.55
CA VAL A 299 -8.57 -4.68 -6.10
C VAL A 299 -9.67 -3.66 -5.80
N PHE A 300 -9.65 -2.49 -6.43
CA PHE A 300 -10.66 -1.46 -6.28
C PHE A 300 -12.06 -1.97 -6.68
N ASP A 301 -12.17 -2.62 -7.84
CA ASP A 301 -13.43 -3.18 -8.33
C ASP A 301 -13.97 -4.25 -7.37
N PHE A 302 -13.09 -5.14 -6.91
CA PHE A 302 -13.45 -6.16 -5.92
C PHE A 302 -13.95 -5.52 -4.62
N MET A 303 -13.18 -4.58 -4.03
CA MET A 303 -13.55 -3.91 -2.79
C MET A 303 -14.85 -3.11 -2.92
N SER A 304 -15.06 -2.46 -4.06
CA SER A 304 -16.31 -1.76 -4.36
C SER A 304 -17.50 -2.71 -4.43
N SER A 305 -17.29 -3.93 -4.94
CA SER A 305 -18.35 -4.94 -5.07
C SER A 305 -18.82 -5.54 -3.73
N ILE A 306 -17.90 -5.64 -2.75
CA ILE A 306 -18.20 -6.19 -1.42
C ILE A 306 -18.50 -5.10 -0.37
N GLY A 307 -18.21 -3.84 -0.67
CA GLY A 307 -18.50 -2.71 0.18
C GLY A 307 -19.99 -2.43 0.33
N ARG A 308 -20.34 -1.56 1.28
CA ARG A 308 -21.75 -1.19 1.49
C ARG A 308 -22.24 -0.30 0.35
N SER A 309 -23.33 -0.69 -0.28
CA SER A 309 -23.98 0.12 -1.32
C SER A 309 -24.35 1.51 -0.78
N GLY A 310 -23.90 2.56 -1.47
CA GLY A 310 -24.28 3.95 -1.21
C GLY A 310 -23.36 4.76 -0.28
N SER A 311 -22.37 4.13 0.36
CA SER A 311 -21.27 4.87 1.00
C SER A 311 -20.02 4.65 0.17
N GLY A 312 -19.48 5.71 -0.46
CA GLY A 312 -18.20 5.60 -1.16
C GLY A 312 -17.11 5.07 -0.24
N MET A 313 -16.07 4.42 -0.81
CA MET A 313 -14.94 3.91 -0.03
C MET A 313 -14.00 5.05 0.38
N GLU A 314 -13.37 4.92 1.54
CA GLU A 314 -12.17 5.69 1.86
C GLU A 314 -10.99 5.02 1.16
N LEU A 315 -10.39 5.67 0.16
CA LEU A 315 -9.31 5.12 -0.64
C LEU A 315 -7.96 5.48 -0.02
N MET A 316 -7.13 4.47 0.27
CA MET A 316 -5.75 4.68 0.70
C MET A 316 -4.88 5.03 -0.50
N ILE A 317 -4.02 6.04 -0.36
CA ILE A 317 -3.09 6.47 -1.43
C ILE A 317 -1.69 6.59 -0.88
N ALA A 318 -0.72 6.00 -1.58
CA ALA A 318 0.71 6.07 -1.25
C ALA A 318 1.56 6.43 -2.48
N SER A 319 2.77 6.91 -2.23
CA SER A 319 3.80 7.00 -3.27
C SER A 319 4.29 5.60 -3.62
N ARG A 320 4.59 5.36 -4.90
CA ARG A 320 5.22 4.13 -5.40
C ARG A 320 6.74 4.12 -5.25
N ASP A 321 7.31 5.01 -4.47
CA ASP A 321 8.74 4.98 -4.17
C ASP A 321 9.11 3.64 -3.54
N PHE A 322 10.19 3.00 -4.04
CA PHE A 322 10.61 1.67 -3.56
C PHE A 322 10.80 1.63 -2.05
N ASP A 323 11.29 2.71 -1.45
CA ASP A 323 11.55 2.80 -0.01
C ASP A 323 10.27 3.09 0.82
N GLN A 324 9.09 3.17 0.20
CA GLN A 324 7.81 3.40 0.90
C GLN A 324 7.18 2.15 1.49
N TRP A 325 7.59 0.95 1.09
CA TRP A 325 6.94 -0.28 1.58
C TRP A 325 6.86 -0.39 3.12
N PRO A 326 7.82 0.13 3.94
CA PRO A 326 7.69 0.07 5.40
C PRO A 326 6.51 0.87 5.95
N GLU A 327 5.95 1.80 5.17
CA GLU A 327 4.75 2.58 5.51
C GLU A 327 3.44 1.81 5.28
N LEU A 328 3.52 0.64 4.63
CA LEU A 328 2.37 -0.08 4.09
C LEU A 328 2.12 -1.44 4.75
N LEU A 329 2.76 -1.72 5.88
CA LEU A 329 2.70 -3.05 6.53
C LEU A 329 1.29 -3.41 7.03
N THR A 330 0.45 -2.42 7.33
CA THR A 330 -0.89 -2.65 7.87
C THR A 330 -2.02 -2.41 6.86
N VAL A 331 -1.69 -2.05 5.60
CA VAL A 331 -2.71 -1.73 4.57
C VAL A 331 -3.62 -2.91 4.27
N GLY A 332 -3.11 -4.15 4.37
CA GLY A 332 -3.90 -5.36 4.17
C GLY A 332 -5.10 -5.43 5.11
N CYS A 333 -4.87 -5.32 6.41
CA CYS A 333 -5.95 -5.37 7.39
C CYS A 333 -6.81 -4.10 7.38
N CYS A 334 -6.22 -2.91 7.23
CA CYS A 334 -6.96 -1.66 7.17
C CYS A 334 -7.90 -1.64 5.96
N GLY A 335 -7.39 -2.00 4.77
CA GLY A 335 -8.17 -2.06 3.54
C GLY A 335 -9.19 -3.19 3.56
N GLY A 336 -8.77 -4.41 3.89
CA GLY A 336 -9.64 -5.58 3.88
C GLY A 336 -10.82 -5.46 4.84
N ALA A 337 -10.57 -5.03 6.07
CA ALA A 337 -11.61 -4.87 7.09
C ALA A 337 -12.58 -3.70 6.84
N ASN A 338 -12.17 -2.69 6.08
CA ASN A 338 -12.99 -1.51 5.76
C ASN A 338 -13.49 -1.49 4.31
N HIS A 339 -13.23 -2.54 3.53
CA HIS A 339 -13.54 -2.62 2.11
C HIS A 339 -12.95 -1.46 1.31
N SER A 340 -11.69 -1.19 1.56
CA SER A 340 -10.90 -0.13 0.94
C SER A 340 -9.75 -0.71 0.11
N ALA A 341 -9.35 0.00 -0.93
CA ALA A 341 -8.20 -0.34 -1.75
C ALA A 341 -7.02 0.58 -1.45
N LEU A 342 -5.81 0.17 -1.87
CA LEU A 342 -4.63 1.00 -1.90
C LEU A 342 -4.33 1.39 -3.35
N MET A 343 -4.16 2.69 -3.63
CA MET A 343 -3.61 3.21 -4.88
C MET A 343 -2.16 3.62 -4.65
N MET A 344 -1.27 3.23 -5.54
CA MET A 344 0.12 3.70 -5.54
C MET A 344 0.39 4.55 -6.77
N MET A 345 0.92 5.75 -6.57
CA MET A 345 1.25 6.72 -7.61
C MET A 345 2.76 6.94 -7.67
N ASP A 346 3.33 6.78 -8.86
CA ASP A 346 4.71 7.18 -9.10
C ASP A 346 4.78 8.69 -9.34
N LYS A 347 5.17 9.44 -8.31
CA LYS A 347 5.30 10.90 -8.35
C LYS A 347 6.43 11.42 -9.24
N THR A 348 7.25 10.54 -9.82
CA THR A 348 8.31 10.90 -10.76
C THR A 348 7.88 10.71 -12.22
N ASN A 349 6.73 10.06 -12.44
CA ASN A 349 6.20 9.72 -13.75
C ASN A 349 4.81 10.35 -13.96
N LEU A 350 4.73 11.34 -14.87
CA LEU A 350 3.51 12.06 -15.20
C LEU A 350 2.42 11.16 -15.82
N ASP A 351 2.80 10.08 -16.51
CA ASP A 351 1.83 9.14 -17.07
C ASP A 351 1.12 8.36 -15.95
N SER A 352 1.86 7.95 -14.91
CA SER A 352 1.30 7.32 -13.71
C SER A 352 0.38 8.28 -12.94
N GLU A 353 0.80 9.52 -12.79
CA GLU A 353 0.03 10.55 -12.09
C GLU A 353 -1.26 10.90 -12.83
N ALA A 354 -1.19 11.12 -14.15
CA ALA A 354 -2.36 11.37 -14.98
C ALA A 354 -3.35 10.20 -14.95
N ALA A 355 -2.86 8.96 -15.03
CA ALA A 355 -3.70 7.77 -14.93
C ALA A 355 -4.45 7.70 -13.59
N CYS A 356 -3.79 8.03 -12.47
CA CYS A 356 -4.42 8.09 -11.15
C CYS A 356 -5.50 9.19 -11.09
N LEU A 357 -5.21 10.39 -11.62
CA LEU A 357 -6.15 11.52 -11.66
C LEU A 357 -7.40 11.19 -12.48
N ASP A 358 -7.22 10.66 -13.68
CA ASP A 358 -8.31 10.29 -14.59
C ASP A 358 -9.18 9.17 -13.98
N TYR A 359 -8.55 8.18 -13.34
CA TYR A 359 -9.28 7.11 -12.69
C TYR A 359 -10.13 7.63 -11.53
N LEU A 360 -9.56 8.47 -10.66
CA LEU A 360 -10.29 9.07 -9.54
C LEU A 360 -11.45 9.95 -10.04
N ALA A 361 -11.25 10.78 -11.05
CA ALA A 361 -12.29 11.62 -11.63
C ALA A 361 -13.44 10.76 -12.19
N SER A 362 -13.11 9.64 -12.88
CA SER A 362 -14.12 8.75 -13.44
C SER A 362 -14.87 7.92 -12.39
N HIS A 363 -14.30 7.75 -11.19
CA HIS A 363 -14.86 6.96 -10.07
C HIS A 363 -15.18 7.82 -8.84
N ALA A 364 -15.28 9.13 -9.00
CA ALA A 364 -15.50 10.07 -7.88
C ALA A 364 -16.72 9.70 -7.01
N SER A 365 -17.79 9.20 -7.61
CA SER A 365 -18.99 8.75 -6.86
C SER A 365 -18.77 7.51 -6.01
N SER A 366 -17.72 6.73 -6.28
CA SER A 366 -17.36 5.51 -5.54
C SER A 366 -16.34 5.76 -4.43
N VAL A 367 -15.75 6.96 -4.38
CA VAL A 367 -14.75 7.35 -3.39
C VAL A 367 -15.30 8.46 -2.50
N SER A 368 -15.43 8.18 -1.23
CA SER A 368 -15.93 9.18 -0.25
C SER A 368 -14.83 10.09 0.28
N ARG A 369 -13.62 9.57 0.41
CA ARG A 369 -12.48 10.27 1.00
C ARG A 369 -11.18 9.62 0.60
N LEU A 370 -10.07 10.37 0.66
CA LEU A 370 -8.72 9.86 0.48
C LEU A 370 -7.98 9.78 1.82
N LEU A 371 -7.24 8.69 2.03
CA LEU A 371 -6.32 8.53 3.15
C LEU A 371 -4.89 8.43 2.62
N PHE A 372 -4.12 9.50 2.76
CA PHE A 372 -2.72 9.50 2.35
C PHE A 372 -1.85 8.78 3.36
N VAL A 373 -1.18 7.73 2.88
CA VAL A 373 -0.28 6.87 3.65
C VAL A 373 1.15 7.13 3.20
N GLY A 374 2.03 7.37 4.15
CA GLY A 374 3.44 7.56 3.87
C GLY A 374 4.05 8.64 4.76
N GLY A 375 5.37 8.53 4.93
CA GLY A 375 6.15 9.49 5.68
C GLY A 375 6.78 10.55 4.78
N ARG A 376 8.08 10.79 5.03
CA ARG A 376 8.85 11.82 4.32
C ARG A 376 8.93 11.62 2.80
N LEU A 377 8.87 10.36 2.33
CA LEU A 377 8.87 10.01 0.90
C LEU A 377 7.46 9.95 0.30
N GLY A 378 6.42 10.21 1.09
CA GLY A 378 5.03 10.22 0.66
C GLY A 378 4.73 11.31 -0.37
N LEU A 379 3.45 11.42 -0.72
CA LEU A 379 2.96 12.44 -1.64
C LEU A 379 2.99 13.81 -0.97
N GLY A 380 3.43 14.83 -1.69
CA GLY A 380 3.48 16.22 -1.24
C GLY A 380 2.11 16.89 -1.23
N ALA A 381 2.06 18.13 -0.74
CA ALA A 381 0.82 18.87 -0.61
C ALA A 381 0.14 19.13 -1.96
N GLU A 382 0.91 19.35 -3.01
CA GLU A 382 0.42 19.57 -4.37
C GLU A 382 -0.25 18.31 -4.95
N GLU A 383 0.40 17.14 -4.83
CA GLU A 383 -0.15 15.86 -5.25
C GLU A 383 -1.42 15.52 -4.46
N GLN A 384 -1.40 15.72 -3.14
CA GLN A 384 -2.59 15.51 -2.28
C GLN A 384 -3.76 16.40 -2.71
N ALA A 385 -3.50 17.68 -2.98
CA ALA A 385 -4.52 18.62 -3.42
C ALA A 385 -5.12 18.26 -4.79
N MET A 386 -4.28 17.84 -5.75
CA MET A 386 -4.75 17.40 -7.07
C MET A 386 -5.66 16.17 -6.97
N LEU A 387 -5.20 15.14 -6.25
CA LEU A 387 -5.97 13.91 -6.08
C LEU A 387 -7.29 14.17 -5.33
N ALA A 388 -7.27 15.00 -4.27
CA ALA A 388 -8.48 15.40 -3.56
C ALA A 388 -9.44 16.21 -4.45
N SER A 389 -8.90 17.05 -5.35
CA SER A 389 -9.70 17.82 -6.31
C SER A 389 -10.39 16.94 -7.35
N SER A 390 -9.85 15.75 -7.66
CA SER A 390 -10.43 14.83 -8.64
C SER A 390 -11.67 14.09 -8.15
N ILE A 391 -11.89 14.02 -6.84
CA ILE A 391 -13.10 13.41 -6.24
C ILE A 391 -14.09 14.46 -5.70
N ALA A 392 -13.84 15.75 -5.95
CA ALA A 392 -14.62 16.87 -5.39
C ALA A 392 -15.78 17.30 -6.30
#